data_6c4e776775891ebfb35980fd09ccbb8e
#
_entry.id   6c4e776775891ebfb35980fd09ccbb8e
#
_cell.length_a   1.000
_cell.length_b   1.000
_cell.length_c   1.000
_cell.angle_alpha   90.00
_cell.angle_beta   90.00
_cell.angle_gamma   90.00
#
_symmetry.space_group_name_H-M   'P 1'
#
loop_
_entity.id
_entity.type
_entity.pdbx_description
1 polymer ?
#
loop_
_entity_poly.entity_id
_entity_poly.type
_entity_poly.pdbx_seq_one_letter_code
_entity_poly.pdbx_strand_id
1 'polypeptide(L)'
;MPAMTKRRKKLDDLRPKAKTPMTAEDAVKMLKEAHTVKFDETVEVHFRLGINPKINDQQIRSTVNLPGGTGKEVKVAVVAKGEKVAEAQAAGADIVGAEDLVAKIGEGFMEFDKLVATPDAMAMLSKMGKILGPRGLMPNPKDGTVTFEVGKAIKELKAGKVSFRAEKDGGLVQMPLGKLSFEDGRILKNLAAIVDQIQKIKPPSVKGTYIKAVYLSSTMGPGVKLDLTKLQDLLKYLAV
;
A
#
# COMPACT_ATOMS: atom_id res chain seq x y z
N MET A 1 3.69 -28.04 -27.79
CA MET A 1 3.66 -27.06 -26.67
C MET A 1 4.83 -26.13 -26.82
N PRO A 2 4.70 -24.80 -26.62
CA PRO A 2 5.84 -23.88 -26.68
C PRO A 2 6.88 -24.26 -25.62
N ALA A 3 8.16 -24.19 -25.98
CA ALA A 3 9.26 -24.53 -25.07
C ALA A 3 9.23 -23.62 -23.81
N MET A 4 9.32 -24.22 -22.63
CA MET A 4 9.35 -23.48 -21.37
C MET A 4 10.63 -22.66 -21.26
N THR A 5 10.51 -21.37 -20.98
CA THR A 5 11.66 -20.50 -20.73
C THR A 5 12.41 -20.93 -19.47
N LYS A 6 13.73 -20.62 -19.39
CA LYS A 6 14.56 -20.90 -18.20
C LYS A 6 13.94 -20.33 -16.92
N ARG A 7 13.39 -19.12 -16.99
CA ARG A 7 12.67 -18.48 -15.89
C ARG A 7 11.46 -19.29 -15.45
N ARG A 8 10.62 -19.74 -16.39
CA ARG A 8 9.42 -20.52 -16.08
C ARG A 8 9.75 -21.81 -15.36
N LYS A 9 10.80 -22.51 -15.81
CA LYS A 9 11.28 -23.73 -15.14
C LYS A 9 11.66 -23.45 -13.69
N LYS A 10 12.51 -22.43 -13.44
CA LYS A 10 12.91 -22.05 -12.07
C LYS A 10 11.71 -21.73 -11.17
N LEU A 11 10.72 -21.01 -11.68
CA LEU A 11 9.52 -20.68 -10.91
C LEU A 11 8.65 -21.92 -10.65
N ASP A 12 8.53 -22.83 -11.61
CA ASP A 12 7.73 -24.04 -11.45
C ASP A 12 8.39 -25.01 -10.44
N ASP A 13 9.73 -25.04 -10.34
CA ASP A 13 10.47 -25.81 -9.33
C ASP A 13 10.26 -25.25 -7.89
N LEU A 14 10.08 -23.93 -7.75
CA LEU A 14 9.84 -23.26 -6.45
C LEU A 14 8.36 -23.30 -6.02
N ARG A 15 7.41 -23.39 -6.94
CA ARG A 15 5.96 -23.37 -6.65
C ARG A 15 5.48 -24.40 -5.63
N PRO A 16 5.92 -25.67 -5.62
CA PRO A 16 5.50 -26.63 -4.60
C PRO A 16 5.89 -26.17 -3.19
N LYS A 17 7.12 -25.66 -3.04
CA LYS A 17 7.63 -25.11 -1.78
C LYS A 17 6.84 -23.85 -1.33
N ALA A 18 6.54 -22.96 -2.27
CA ALA A 18 5.79 -21.73 -2.02
C ALA A 18 4.35 -21.96 -1.52
N LYS A 19 3.74 -23.11 -1.83
CA LYS A 19 2.39 -23.48 -1.33
C LYS A 19 2.40 -23.97 0.11
N THR A 20 3.54 -24.48 0.60
CA THR A 20 3.69 -24.93 2.00
C THR A 20 3.79 -23.70 2.90
N PRO A 21 3.00 -23.60 3.99
CA PRO A 21 3.11 -22.50 4.92
C PRO A 21 4.53 -22.39 5.50
N MET A 22 5.12 -21.21 5.46
CA MET A 22 6.47 -20.96 5.96
C MET A 22 6.56 -19.68 6.77
N THR A 23 7.68 -19.49 7.45
CA THR A 23 7.94 -18.26 8.21
C THR A 23 8.07 -17.07 7.27
N ALA A 24 7.86 -15.86 7.77
CA ALA A 24 8.03 -14.66 6.95
C ALA A 24 9.50 -14.48 6.51
N GLU A 25 10.43 -14.87 7.37
CA GLU A 25 11.88 -14.82 7.08
C GLU A 25 12.25 -15.73 5.90
N ASP A 26 11.77 -16.99 5.92
CA ASP A 26 12.01 -17.95 4.84
C ASP A 26 11.30 -17.54 3.55
N ALA A 27 10.10 -16.93 3.68
CA ALA A 27 9.35 -16.42 2.53
C ALA A 27 10.10 -15.27 1.82
N VAL A 28 10.68 -14.33 2.56
CA VAL A 28 11.49 -13.24 2.00
C VAL A 28 12.73 -13.78 1.30
N LYS A 29 13.45 -14.75 1.92
CA LYS A 29 14.60 -15.41 1.29
C LYS A 29 14.21 -16.11 0.00
N MET A 30 13.10 -16.86 0.01
CA MET A 30 12.60 -17.56 -1.18
C MET A 30 12.26 -16.57 -2.31
N LEU A 31 11.66 -15.42 -2.00
CA LEU A 31 11.35 -14.40 -3.02
C LEU A 31 12.64 -13.83 -3.63
N LYS A 32 13.68 -13.61 -2.82
CA LYS A 32 15.00 -13.18 -3.31
C LYS A 32 15.67 -14.24 -4.20
N GLU A 33 15.59 -15.51 -3.83
CA GLU A 33 16.06 -16.62 -4.66
C GLU A 33 15.29 -16.75 -5.99
N ALA A 34 13.98 -16.49 -5.96
CA ALA A 34 13.12 -16.53 -7.13
C ALA A 34 13.37 -15.40 -8.12
N HIS A 35 14.10 -14.34 -7.71
CA HIS A 35 14.40 -13.18 -8.55
C HIS A 35 15.15 -13.57 -9.83
N THR A 36 14.63 -13.16 -10.98
CA THR A 36 15.17 -13.52 -12.31
C THR A 36 15.09 -12.39 -13.32
N VAL A 37 14.65 -11.21 -12.90
CA VAL A 37 14.46 -10.04 -13.77
C VAL A 37 15.57 -9.00 -13.52
N LYS A 38 15.71 -8.04 -14.42
CA LYS A 38 16.76 -7.02 -14.34
C LYS A 38 16.36 -5.78 -13.54
N PHE A 39 15.07 -5.60 -13.27
CA PHE A 39 14.57 -4.47 -12.50
C PHE A 39 14.34 -4.85 -11.04
N ASP A 40 14.37 -3.86 -10.16
CA ASP A 40 14.08 -4.07 -8.74
C ASP A 40 12.58 -4.30 -8.52
N GLU A 41 12.23 -5.54 -8.18
CA GLU A 41 10.86 -5.97 -7.98
C GLU A 41 10.27 -5.36 -6.70
N THR A 42 8.97 -5.09 -6.72
CA THR A 42 8.22 -4.72 -5.50
C THR A 42 7.76 -5.99 -4.81
N VAL A 43 7.97 -6.06 -3.50
CA VAL A 43 7.40 -7.10 -2.64
C VAL A 43 6.02 -6.63 -2.17
N GLU A 44 5.04 -7.49 -2.30
CA GLU A 44 3.65 -7.22 -1.93
C GLU A 44 3.14 -8.25 -0.93
N VAL A 45 2.23 -7.83 -0.07
CA VAL A 45 1.50 -8.72 0.84
C VAL A 45 0.02 -8.74 0.49
N HIS A 46 -0.54 -9.93 0.52
CA HIS A 46 -1.94 -10.19 0.20
C HIS A 46 -2.61 -10.90 1.38
N PHE A 47 -3.60 -10.26 1.97
CA PHE A 47 -4.42 -10.83 3.04
C PHE A 47 -5.76 -11.28 2.50
N ARG A 48 -6.17 -12.47 2.87
CA ARG A 48 -7.55 -12.93 2.74
C ARG A 48 -8.21 -12.83 4.10
N LEU A 49 -9.13 -11.87 4.23
CA LEU A 49 -9.83 -11.62 5.47
C LEU A 49 -11.19 -12.32 5.50
N GLY A 50 -11.66 -12.65 6.69
CA GLY A 50 -12.96 -13.25 6.94
C GLY A 50 -14.08 -12.21 7.06
N ILE A 51 -14.10 -11.22 6.16
CA ILE A 51 -15.08 -10.13 6.12
C ILE A 51 -16.05 -10.31 4.96
N ASN A 52 -17.21 -9.67 5.06
CA ASN A 52 -18.14 -9.51 3.95
C ASN A 52 -18.14 -8.03 3.49
N PRO A 53 -17.39 -7.69 2.42
CA PRO A 53 -17.25 -6.30 1.96
C PRO A 53 -18.56 -5.67 1.44
N LYS A 54 -19.60 -6.47 1.23
CA LYS A 54 -20.95 -5.97 0.84
C LYS A 54 -21.66 -5.29 2.00
N ILE A 55 -21.26 -5.60 3.24
CA ILE A 55 -21.78 -4.98 4.47
C ILE A 55 -20.94 -3.74 4.77
N ASN A 56 -21.57 -2.57 4.86
CA ASN A 56 -20.88 -1.30 5.07
C ASN A 56 -19.98 -1.29 6.33
N ASP A 57 -20.43 -1.93 7.41
CA ASP A 57 -19.69 -2.04 8.67
C ASP A 57 -18.43 -2.91 8.58
N GLN A 58 -18.35 -3.78 7.56
CA GLN A 58 -17.20 -4.66 7.32
C GLN A 58 -16.29 -4.18 6.19
N GLN A 59 -16.54 -2.99 5.64
CA GLN A 59 -15.67 -2.37 4.67
C GLN A 59 -14.43 -1.79 5.37
N ILE A 60 -13.29 -2.42 5.11
CA ILE A 60 -12.01 -1.97 5.66
C ILE A 60 -11.37 -0.99 4.69
N ARG A 61 -11.07 0.20 5.21
CA ARG A 61 -10.21 1.20 4.56
C ARG A 61 -9.41 1.91 5.64
N SER A 62 -8.10 1.90 5.52
CA SER A 62 -7.20 2.51 6.50
C SER A 62 -5.86 2.85 5.87
N THR A 63 -4.97 3.40 6.66
CA THR A 63 -3.60 3.71 6.29
C THR A 63 -2.63 3.06 7.27
N VAL A 64 -1.44 2.77 6.81
CA VAL A 64 -0.32 2.28 7.61
C VAL A 64 0.94 3.05 7.25
N ASN A 65 1.72 3.41 8.26
CA ASN A 65 3.05 3.96 8.06
C ASN A 65 4.05 2.81 8.03
N LEU A 66 4.79 2.70 6.92
CA LEU A 66 5.82 1.69 6.77
C LEU A 66 7.14 2.24 7.32
N PRO A 67 7.67 1.73 8.43
CA PRO A 67 8.89 2.27 9.04
C PRO A 67 10.12 2.14 8.14
N GLY A 68 10.14 1.12 7.27
CA GLY A 68 11.16 0.96 6.24
C GLY A 68 10.91 1.78 4.97
N GLY A 69 9.80 2.52 4.85
CA GLY A 69 9.38 3.17 3.60
C GLY A 69 8.95 2.19 2.51
N THR A 70 8.52 2.71 1.37
CA THR A 70 8.07 1.91 0.20
C THR A 70 9.19 1.65 -0.82
N GLY A 71 10.29 2.41 -0.76
CA GLY A 71 11.36 2.37 -1.77
C GLY A 71 10.98 3.02 -3.11
N LYS A 72 9.86 3.72 -3.16
CA LYS A 72 9.44 4.53 -4.30
C LYS A 72 9.38 5.99 -3.86
N GLU A 73 10.00 6.88 -4.62
CA GLU A 73 9.81 8.31 -4.46
C GLU A 73 8.37 8.66 -4.86
N VAL A 74 7.61 9.19 -3.90
CA VAL A 74 6.21 9.53 -4.10
C VAL A 74 6.12 11.02 -4.43
N LYS A 75 5.63 11.35 -5.63
CA LYS A 75 5.33 12.73 -6.01
C LYS A 75 4.00 13.14 -5.40
N VAL A 76 4.04 14.15 -4.53
CA VAL A 76 2.87 14.66 -3.82
C VAL A 76 2.42 15.98 -4.42
N ALA A 77 1.21 16.01 -4.96
CA ALA A 77 0.54 17.23 -5.35
C ALA A 77 -0.37 17.74 -4.21
N VAL A 78 -0.46 19.04 -4.05
CA VAL A 78 -1.28 19.68 -3.02
C VAL A 78 -2.20 20.73 -3.62
N VAL A 79 -3.49 20.62 -3.32
CA VAL A 79 -4.48 21.66 -3.64
C VAL A 79 -4.90 22.34 -2.35
N ALA A 80 -4.47 23.60 -2.21
CA ALA A 80 -4.75 24.41 -1.03
C ALA A 80 -4.98 25.88 -1.43
N LYS A 81 -5.59 26.65 -0.52
CA LYS A 81 -5.81 28.10 -0.69
C LYS A 81 -5.01 28.90 0.33
N GLY A 82 -4.63 30.12 -0.07
CA GLY A 82 -4.00 31.10 0.83
C GLY A 82 -2.66 30.63 1.42
N GLU A 83 -2.48 30.83 2.71
CA GLU A 83 -1.25 30.54 3.45
C GLU A 83 -0.85 29.06 3.43
N LYS A 84 -1.80 28.14 3.23
CA LYS A 84 -1.54 26.70 3.16
C LYS A 84 -0.71 26.29 1.94
N VAL A 85 -0.67 27.12 0.90
CA VAL A 85 0.19 26.94 -0.27
C VAL A 85 1.67 27.06 0.14
N ALA A 86 2.00 28.10 0.92
CA ALA A 86 3.38 28.31 1.42
C ALA A 86 3.80 27.19 2.39
N GLU A 87 2.88 26.75 3.28
CA GLU A 87 3.12 25.62 4.18
C GLU A 87 3.41 24.32 3.40
N ALA A 88 2.64 24.06 2.34
CA ALA A 88 2.85 22.88 1.49
C ALA A 88 4.20 22.90 0.78
N GLN A 89 4.62 24.06 0.26
CA GLN A 89 5.93 24.23 -0.37
C GLN A 89 7.05 24.01 0.63
N ALA A 90 6.96 24.61 1.83
CA ALA A 90 7.93 24.45 2.90
C ALA A 90 8.03 22.99 3.39
N ALA A 91 6.93 22.24 3.35
CA ALA A 91 6.89 20.82 3.71
C ALA A 91 7.45 19.89 2.61
N GLY A 92 7.82 20.43 1.44
CA GLY A 92 8.42 19.70 0.34
C GLY A 92 7.42 19.03 -0.60
N ALA A 93 6.23 19.61 -0.80
CA ALA A 93 5.33 19.16 -1.85
C ALA A 93 5.97 19.39 -3.23
N ASP A 94 5.79 18.43 -4.14
CA ASP A 94 6.40 18.51 -5.48
C ASP A 94 5.60 19.43 -6.42
N ILE A 95 4.28 19.47 -6.24
CA ILE A 95 3.37 20.30 -7.03
C ILE A 95 2.39 20.95 -6.05
N VAL A 96 2.30 22.27 -6.08
CA VAL A 96 1.36 23.02 -5.23
C VAL A 96 0.58 23.99 -6.09
N GLY A 97 -0.73 24.06 -5.89
CA GLY A 97 -1.59 24.99 -6.61
C GLY A 97 -2.97 25.07 -5.98
N ALA A 98 -3.79 25.95 -6.52
CA ALA A 98 -5.18 26.12 -6.14
C ALA A 98 -6.10 25.79 -7.34
N GLU A 99 -6.79 26.76 -7.88
CA GLU A 99 -7.69 26.60 -9.04
C GLU A 99 -6.94 26.30 -10.33
N ASP A 100 -5.74 26.83 -10.48
CA ASP A 100 -4.82 26.58 -11.58
C ASP A 100 -4.43 25.10 -11.69
N LEU A 101 -4.12 24.46 -10.57
CA LEU A 101 -3.81 23.01 -10.57
C LEU A 101 -5.05 22.16 -10.85
N VAL A 102 -6.20 22.55 -10.34
CA VAL A 102 -7.47 21.86 -10.64
C VAL A 102 -7.81 21.96 -12.14
N ALA A 103 -7.59 23.10 -12.78
CA ALA A 103 -7.78 23.28 -14.21
C ALA A 103 -6.84 22.36 -15.03
N LYS A 104 -5.54 22.32 -14.67
CA LYS A 104 -4.56 21.41 -15.29
C LYS A 104 -4.94 19.93 -15.15
N ILE A 105 -5.44 19.52 -13.98
CA ILE A 105 -5.94 18.16 -13.77
C ILE A 105 -7.13 17.89 -14.68
N GLY A 106 -8.01 18.86 -14.90
CA GLY A 106 -9.12 18.78 -15.84
C GLY A 106 -8.67 18.59 -17.29
N GLU A 107 -7.55 19.18 -17.68
CA GLU A 107 -6.89 19.03 -18.99
C GLU A 107 -6.12 17.71 -19.13
N GLY A 108 -6.00 16.93 -18.05
CA GLY A 108 -5.34 15.61 -18.07
C GLY A 108 -3.95 15.56 -17.43
N PHE A 109 -3.51 16.62 -16.77
CA PHE A 109 -2.26 16.61 -16.02
C PHE A 109 -2.35 15.69 -14.80
N MET A 110 -1.50 14.66 -14.72
CA MET A 110 -1.50 13.65 -13.65
C MET A 110 -0.10 13.13 -13.31
N GLU A 111 0.89 14.00 -13.35
CA GLU A 111 2.28 13.64 -13.05
C GLU A 111 2.57 13.60 -11.54
N PHE A 112 1.64 13.05 -10.75
CA PHE A 112 1.76 12.88 -9.31
C PHE A 112 1.19 11.53 -8.87
N ASP A 113 1.71 10.99 -7.76
CA ASP A 113 1.28 9.71 -7.19
C ASP A 113 0.22 9.87 -6.10
N LYS A 114 0.23 10.99 -5.40
CA LYS A 114 -0.72 11.30 -4.32
C LYS A 114 -1.19 12.75 -4.41
N LEU A 115 -2.47 12.96 -4.11
CA LEU A 115 -3.08 14.28 -4.05
C LEU A 115 -3.55 14.55 -2.61
N VAL A 116 -3.07 15.64 -2.03
CA VAL A 116 -3.52 16.17 -0.73
C VAL A 116 -4.35 17.40 -0.98
N ALA A 117 -5.43 17.56 -0.24
CA ALA A 117 -6.29 18.72 -0.37
C ALA A 117 -6.71 19.26 1.00
N THR A 118 -6.89 20.56 1.10
CA THR A 118 -7.61 21.15 2.24
C THR A 118 -9.11 20.89 2.08
N PRO A 119 -9.89 20.79 3.18
CA PRO A 119 -11.35 20.61 3.11
C PRO A 119 -12.02 21.67 2.23
N ASP A 120 -11.56 22.91 2.27
CA ASP A 120 -12.08 24.01 1.47
C ASP A 120 -11.87 23.83 -0.04
N ALA A 121 -10.76 23.17 -0.43
CA ALA A 121 -10.43 22.87 -1.81
C ALA A 121 -11.21 21.65 -2.36
N MET A 122 -11.79 20.81 -1.49
CA MET A 122 -12.53 19.63 -1.90
C MET A 122 -13.76 19.93 -2.76
N ALA A 123 -14.41 21.08 -2.55
CA ALA A 123 -15.55 21.50 -3.37
C ALA A 123 -15.17 21.63 -4.86
N MET A 124 -13.98 22.14 -5.15
CA MET A 124 -13.43 22.25 -6.51
C MET A 124 -13.02 20.88 -7.09
N LEU A 125 -12.35 20.07 -6.26
CA LEU A 125 -11.89 18.72 -6.67
C LEU A 125 -13.03 17.73 -6.89
N SER A 126 -14.19 17.92 -6.27
CA SER A 126 -15.37 17.06 -6.45
C SER A 126 -15.80 17.01 -7.91
N LYS A 127 -15.65 18.09 -8.67
CA LYS A 127 -15.94 18.15 -10.11
C LYS A 127 -15.03 17.22 -10.91
N MET A 128 -13.81 16.97 -10.42
CA MET A 128 -12.79 16.10 -11.04
C MET A 128 -12.90 14.64 -10.60
N GLY A 129 -13.91 14.28 -9.81
CA GLY A 129 -14.09 12.93 -9.29
C GLY A 129 -14.19 11.83 -10.36
N LYS A 130 -14.75 12.16 -11.54
CA LYS A 130 -14.81 11.24 -12.69
C LYS A 130 -13.43 10.91 -13.28
N ILE A 131 -12.46 11.80 -13.12
CA ILE A 131 -11.10 11.66 -13.64
C ILE A 131 -10.18 11.06 -12.58
N LEU A 132 -10.20 11.59 -11.35
CA LEU A 132 -9.33 11.18 -10.25
C LEU A 132 -9.78 9.87 -9.59
N GLY A 133 -11.10 9.60 -9.56
CA GLY A 133 -11.68 8.42 -8.90
C GLY A 133 -11.17 7.08 -9.47
N PRO A 134 -11.29 6.82 -10.79
CA PRO A 134 -10.84 5.57 -11.40
C PRO A 134 -9.34 5.32 -11.22
N ARG A 135 -8.53 6.38 -11.12
CA ARG A 135 -7.07 6.30 -10.91
C ARG A 135 -6.67 6.19 -9.44
N GLY A 136 -7.63 6.26 -8.50
CA GLY A 136 -7.34 6.20 -7.07
C GLY A 136 -6.59 7.41 -6.51
N LEU A 137 -6.60 8.53 -7.25
CA LEU A 137 -5.93 9.78 -6.88
C LEU A 137 -6.82 10.75 -6.11
N MET A 138 -8.13 10.45 -5.98
CA MET A 138 -9.08 11.31 -5.28
C MET A 138 -8.75 11.38 -3.78
N PRO A 139 -8.55 12.59 -3.21
CA PRO A 139 -8.30 12.75 -1.78
C PRO A 139 -9.45 12.23 -0.94
N ASN A 140 -9.13 11.64 0.22
CA ASN A 140 -10.12 11.07 1.12
C ASN A 140 -9.74 11.34 2.59
N PRO A 141 -10.68 11.79 3.44
CA PRO A 141 -10.44 11.99 4.87
C PRO A 141 -9.97 10.71 5.59
N LYS A 142 -10.50 9.54 5.21
CA LYS A 142 -10.10 8.25 5.82
C LYS A 142 -8.65 7.87 5.54
N ASP A 143 -8.09 8.35 4.44
CA ASP A 143 -6.68 8.13 4.09
C ASP A 143 -5.77 9.25 4.62
N GLY A 144 -6.37 10.25 5.30
CA GLY A 144 -5.64 11.41 5.83
C GLY A 144 -5.09 12.34 4.74
N THR A 145 -5.62 12.26 3.51
CA THR A 145 -5.23 13.11 2.39
C THR A 145 -6.12 14.35 2.25
N VAL A 146 -7.18 14.47 3.07
CA VAL A 146 -7.98 15.69 3.24
C VAL A 146 -7.75 16.17 4.67
N THR A 147 -6.97 17.24 4.83
CA THR A 147 -6.58 17.75 6.15
C THR A 147 -6.19 19.23 6.07
N PHE A 148 -6.31 19.93 7.20
CA PHE A 148 -5.76 21.27 7.39
C PHE A 148 -4.25 21.23 7.74
N GLU A 149 -3.76 20.11 8.29
CA GLU A 149 -2.35 19.89 8.61
C GLU A 149 -1.58 19.37 7.39
N VAL A 150 -1.49 20.21 6.36
CA VAL A 150 -0.92 19.80 5.06
C VAL A 150 0.54 19.39 5.20
N GLY A 151 1.32 20.13 5.99
CA GLY A 151 2.74 19.85 6.19
C GLY A 151 3.01 18.48 6.81
N LYS A 152 2.20 18.05 7.79
CA LYS A 152 2.31 16.73 8.41
C LYS A 152 1.93 15.62 7.42
N ALA A 153 0.83 15.80 6.69
CA ALA A 153 0.37 14.83 5.70
C ALA A 153 1.42 14.58 4.61
N ILE A 154 2.08 15.62 4.10
CA ILE A 154 3.14 15.49 3.10
C ILE A 154 4.32 14.68 3.65
N LYS A 155 4.79 15.01 4.86
CA LYS A 155 5.90 14.29 5.51
C LYS A 155 5.57 12.81 5.71
N GLU A 156 4.37 12.49 6.18
CA GLU A 156 3.91 11.10 6.37
C GLU A 156 3.85 10.34 5.04
N LEU A 157 3.31 10.95 3.97
CA LEU A 157 3.24 10.32 2.65
C LEU A 157 4.64 10.06 2.07
N LYS A 158 5.56 11.01 2.21
CA LYS A 158 6.96 10.84 1.78
C LYS A 158 7.74 9.86 2.65
N ALA A 159 7.37 9.73 3.94
CA ALA A 159 7.95 8.75 4.85
C ALA A 159 7.48 7.30 4.58
N GLY A 160 6.48 7.10 3.71
CA GLY A 160 6.00 5.76 3.36
C GLY A 160 4.63 5.39 3.90
N LYS A 161 3.75 6.37 4.11
CA LYS A 161 2.34 6.11 4.43
C LYS A 161 1.61 5.53 3.22
N VAL A 162 1.10 4.31 3.39
CA VAL A 162 0.33 3.58 2.36
C VAL A 162 -1.12 3.48 2.79
N SER A 163 -2.04 3.80 1.88
CA SER A 163 -3.47 3.55 2.07
C SER A 163 -3.86 2.20 1.48
N PHE A 164 -4.74 1.50 2.15
CA PHE A 164 -5.28 0.23 1.68
C PHE A 164 -6.78 0.13 1.91
N ARG A 165 -7.41 -0.70 1.10
CA ARG A 165 -8.84 -1.00 1.22
C ARG A 165 -9.08 -2.47 0.94
N ALA A 166 -10.12 -3.03 1.57
CA ALA A 166 -10.60 -4.34 1.18
C ALA A 166 -11.30 -4.28 -0.17
N GLU A 167 -11.00 -5.23 -1.05
CA GLU A 167 -11.69 -5.38 -2.32
C GLU A 167 -13.13 -5.82 -2.08
N LYS A 168 -14.04 -5.38 -2.97
CA LYS A 168 -15.48 -5.69 -2.87
C LYS A 168 -15.77 -7.18 -2.99
N ASP A 169 -14.91 -7.90 -3.69
CA ASP A 169 -15.03 -9.33 -3.89
C ASP A 169 -13.99 -10.09 -3.05
N GLY A 170 -14.48 -10.95 -2.14
CA GLY A 170 -13.64 -11.89 -1.40
C GLY A 170 -12.91 -11.38 -0.16
N GLY A 171 -13.03 -10.08 0.19
CA GLY A 171 -12.36 -9.53 1.38
C GLY A 171 -10.83 -9.58 1.29
N LEU A 172 -10.30 -9.38 0.08
CA LEU A 172 -8.86 -9.31 -0.16
C LEU A 172 -8.33 -7.91 0.13
N VAL A 173 -7.16 -7.87 0.77
CA VAL A 173 -6.39 -6.63 0.99
C VAL A 173 -5.01 -6.84 0.42
N GLN A 174 -4.60 -5.97 -0.48
CA GLN A 174 -3.32 -6.03 -1.16
C GLN A 174 -2.57 -4.72 -0.95
N MET A 175 -1.29 -4.81 -0.61
CA MET A 175 -0.46 -3.64 -0.43
C MET A 175 1.03 -3.92 -0.61
N PRO A 176 1.81 -2.92 -1.05
CA PRO A 176 3.24 -3.04 -1.19
C PRO A 176 3.92 -3.02 0.19
N LEU A 177 4.98 -3.84 0.33
CA LEU A 177 5.87 -3.88 1.49
C LEU A 177 7.15 -3.08 1.28
N GLY A 178 7.60 -2.97 0.03
CA GLY A 178 8.85 -2.33 -0.32
C GLY A 178 9.52 -2.98 -1.53
N LYS A 179 10.79 -2.71 -1.72
CA LYS A 179 11.58 -3.26 -2.83
C LYS A 179 12.28 -4.55 -2.41
N LEU A 180 12.48 -5.45 -3.39
CA LEU A 180 13.17 -6.72 -3.16
C LEU A 180 14.65 -6.52 -2.78
N SER A 181 15.25 -5.40 -3.20
CA SER A 181 16.59 -4.95 -2.84
C SER A 181 16.75 -4.57 -1.37
N PHE A 182 15.65 -4.38 -0.63
CA PHE A 182 15.71 -4.05 0.79
C PHE A 182 16.36 -5.18 1.60
N GLU A 183 16.95 -4.82 2.72
CA GLU A 183 17.37 -5.79 3.74
C GLU A 183 16.16 -6.55 4.29
N ASP A 184 16.36 -7.83 4.61
CA ASP A 184 15.29 -8.70 5.11
C ASP A 184 14.61 -8.11 6.34
N GLY A 185 15.37 -7.58 7.29
CA GLY A 185 14.86 -6.92 8.48
C GLY A 185 13.95 -5.73 8.19
N ARG A 186 14.24 -4.96 7.13
CA ARG A 186 13.43 -3.82 6.70
C ARG A 186 12.07 -4.26 6.13
N ILE A 187 12.05 -5.33 5.33
CA ILE A 187 10.82 -5.92 4.79
C ILE A 187 9.98 -6.51 5.93
N LEU A 188 10.62 -7.19 6.88
CA LEU A 188 9.93 -7.78 8.03
C LEU A 188 9.35 -6.74 8.98
N LYS A 189 10.03 -5.61 9.21
CA LYS A 189 9.48 -4.46 9.96
C LYS A 189 8.23 -3.90 9.30
N ASN A 190 8.26 -3.72 7.98
CA ASN A 190 7.10 -3.25 7.22
C ASN A 190 5.94 -4.24 7.30
N LEU A 191 6.21 -5.54 7.17
CA LEU A 191 5.21 -6.59 7.29
C LEU A 191 4.58 -6.61 8.70
N ALA A 192 5.40 -6.48 9.73
CA ALA A 192 4.93 -6.41 11.12
C ALA A 192 3.98 -5.21 11.34
N ALA A 193 4.33 -4.02 10.83
CA ALA A 193 3.49 -2.83 10.91
C ALA A 193 2.13 -3.03 10.22
N ILE A 194 2.11 -3.71 9.08
CA ILE A 194 0.88 -4.02 8.36
C ILE A 194 0.02 -5.02 9.14
N VAL A 195 0.63 -6.09 9.65
CA VAL A 195 -0.10 -7.12 10.43
C VAL A 195 -0.73 -6.51 11.67
N ASP A 196 0.02 -5.68 12.42
CA ASP A 196 -0.46 -4.96 13.59
C ASP A 196 -1.65 -4.05 13.23
N GLN A 197 -1.51 -3.25 12.15
CA GLN A 197 -2.58 -2.36 11.71
C GLN A 197 -3.83 -3.13 11.29
N ILE A 198 -3.70 -4.22 10.56
CA ILE A 198 -4.84 -5.05 10.14
C ILE A 198 -5.54 -5.65 11.37
N GLN A 199 -4.80 -6.10 12.38
CA GLN A 199 -5.39 -6.61 13.62
C GLN A 199 -6.15 -5.54 14.40
N LYS A 200 -5.61 -4.32 14.49
CA LYS A 200 -6.24 -3.16 15.17
C LYS A 200 -7.56 -2.72 14.54
N ILE A 201 -7.66 -2.79 13.22
CA ILE A 201 -8.86 -2.34 12.49
C ILE A 201 -9.92 -3.42 12.33
N LYS A 202 -9.79 -4.58 12.99
CA LYS A 202 -10.80 -5.65 12.93
C LYS A 202 -12.17 -5.09 13.34
N PRO A 203 -13.20 -5.14 12.46
CA PRO A 203 -14.54 -4.72 12.84
C PRO A 203 -15.14 -5.63 13.91
N PRO A 204 -15.86 -5.10 14.90
CA PRO A 204 -16.47 -5.89 15.97
C PRO A 204 -17.57 -6.85 15.45
N SER A 205 -18.16 -6.53 14.31
CA SER A 205 -19.18 -7.36 13.65
C SER A 205 -18.62 -8.64 13.00
N VAL A 206 -17.29 -8.77 12.87
CA VAL A 206 -16.67 -9.95 12.26
C VAL A 206 -16.53 -11.07 13.26
N LYS A 207 -17.33 -12.12 13.09
CA LYS A 207 -17.28 -13.35 13.88
C LYS A 207 -16.33 -14.37 13.26
N GLY A 208 -15.65 -15.16 14.08
CA GLY A 208 -14.75 -16.23 13.63
C GLY A 208 -13.36 -15.76 13.24
N THR A 209 -12.70 -16.53 12.36
CA THR A 209 -11.32 -16.27 11.93
C THR A 209 -11.24 -15.05 11.02
N TYR A 210 -10.58 -13.97 11.50
CA TYR A 210 -10.45 -12.72 10.77
C TYR A 210 -9.42 -12.81 9.64
N ILE A 211 -8.18 -13.25 9.93
CA ILE A 211 -7.15 -13.46 8.92
C ILE A 211 -7.19 -14.94 8.49
N LYS A 212 -7.67 -15.21 7.28
CA LYS A 212 -7.82 -16.57 6.74
C LYS A 212 -6.54 -17.07 6.05
N ALA A 213 -5.84 -16.19 5.38
CA ALA A 213 -4.58 -16.51 4.71
C ALA A 213 -3.77 -15.23 4.47
N VAL A 214 -2.44 -15.38 4.45
CA VAL A 214 -1.51 -14.32 4.09
C VAL A 214 -0.51 -14.88 3.08
N TYR A 215 -0.24 -14.10 2.04
CA TYR A 215 0.73 -14.44 1.02
C TYR A 215 1.68 -13.28 0.81
N LEU A 216 2.95 -13.60 0.54
CA LEU A 216 3.92 -12.67 0.02
C LEU A 216 4.20 -12.99 -1.44
N SER A 217 4.37 -11.97 -2.26
CA SER A 217 4.81 -12.14 -3.65
C SER A 217 5.75 -11.01 -4.06
N SER A 218 6.60 -11.27 -5.04
CA SER A 218 7.26 -10.20 -5.77
C SER A 218 6.59 -9.99 -7.13
N THR A 219 6.84 -8.86 -7.78
CA THR A 219 6.17 -8.47 -9.04
C THR A 219 6.13 -9.60 -10.07
N MET A 220 7.19 -10.39 -10.17
CA MET A 220 7.32 -11.46 -11.15
C MET A 220 7.60 -12.83 -10.51
N GLY A 221 7.59 -12.91 -9.19
CA GLY A 221 7.86 -14.11 -8.40
C GLY A 221 6.61 -14.96 -8.10
N PRO A 222 6.78 -16.06 -7.39
CA PRO A 222 5.66 -16.88 -6.92
C PRO A 222 4.97 -16.25 -5.72
N GLY A 223 3.69 -16.56 -5.54
CA GLY A 223 2.98 -16.24 -4.29
C GLY A 223 3.33 -17.26 -3.20
N VAL A 224 3.95 -16.82 -2.13
CA VAL A 224 4.43 -17.64 -1.01
C VAL A 224 3.44 -17.54 0.15
N LYS A 225 2.93 -18.68 0.63
CA LYS A 225 1.98 -18.75 1.73
C LYS A 225 2.71 -18.59 3.07
N LEU A 226 2.22 -17.71 3.95
CA LEU A 226 2.74 -17.56 5.30
C LEU A 226 2.02 -18.46 6.30
N ASP A 227 2.74 -18.87 7.34
CA ASP A 227 2.19 -19.57 8.49
C ASP A 227 1.51 -18.57 9.42
N LEU A 228 0.19 -18.71 9.59
CA LEU A 228 -0.62 -17.83 10.41
C LEU A 228 -0.27 -17.94 11.90
N THR A 229 0.20 -19.08 12.38
CA THR A 229 0.56 -19.29 13.79
C THR A 229 1.77 -18.46 14.19
N LYS A 230 2.66 -18.18 13.24
CA LYS A 230 3.90 -17.40 13.46
C LYS A 230 3.77 -15.92 13.11
N LEU A 231 2.58 -15.46 12.69
CA LEU A 231 2.37 -14.04 12.36
C LEU A 231 2.54 -13.13 13.59
N GLN A 232 2.20 -13.61 14.78
CA GLN A 232 2.37 -12.83 16.01
C GLN A 232 3.85 -12.62 16.36
N ASP A 233 4.72 -13.56 15.99
CA ASP A 233 6.16 -13.45 16.23
C ASP A 233 6.78 -12.27 15.45
N LEU A 234 6.10 -11.79 14.40
CA LEU A 234 6.54 -10.62 13.63
C LEU A 234 6.49 -9.33 14.45
N LEU A 235 5.64 -9.25 15.47
CA LEU A 235 5.51 -8.05 16.30
C LEU A 235 6.81 -7.72 17.05
N LYS A 236 7.70 -8.71 17.24
CA LYS A 236 9.07 -8.48 17.77
C LYS A 236 9.86 -7.45 16.95
N TYR A 237 9.61 -7.36 15.63
CA TYR A 237 10.30 -6.41 14.76
C TYR A 237 9.82 -4.97 14.90
N LEU A 238 8.68 -4.72 15.58
CA LEU A 238 8.20 -3.37 15.90
C LEU A 238 8.77 -2.84 17.20
N ALA A 239 9.24 -3.73 18.09
CA ALA A 239 9.77 -3.35 19.41
C ALA A 239 11.25 -2.91 19.37
N VAL A 240 11.89 -2.96 18.22
CA VAL A 240 13.27 -2.54 17.93
C VAL A 240 13.23 -1.30 17.02
#